data_dbbd76d37f2d780e41e088208f205005
#
_entry.id   dbbd76d37f2d780e41e088208f205005
#
_cell.length_a   1.000
_cell.length_b   1.000
_cell.length_c   1.000
_cell.angle_alpha   90.00
_cell.angle_beta   90.00
_cell.angle_gamma   90.00
#
_symmetry.space_group_name_H-M   'P 1'
#
loop_
_entity.id
_entity.type
_entity.pdbx_description
1 polymer ?
#
loop_
_entity_poly.entity_id
_entity_poly.type
_entity_poly.pdbx_seq_one_letter_code
_entity_poly.pdbx_strand_id
1 'polypeptide(L)'
;VSALVEPGPDAAQLDVLLRAATTVPDHGTLRPWRFVVISGDERDRFGAALASVALEQKADLPLAAVEKMRSKAFVAPTMVVIVASPVQGNKVPVWEQEASAACTGFALALAAHALGLGAMWKSAPFRSGGDLGELLELTDGEQILGWVNVGTAAPVVNERAAEIRAARGAVAPADVASRLTEHGLEPVTPADA
;
A
#
# COMPACT_ATOMS: atom_id res chain seq x y z
N VAL A 1 7.15 -11.76 -11.31
CA VAL A 1 7.18 -10.29 -11.34
C VAL A 1 5.82 -9.83 -11.80
N SER A 2 5.10 -9.17 -10.91
CA SER A 2 3.78 -8.60 -11.19
C SER A 2 3.98 -7.15 -11.67
N ALA A 3 4.29 -6.99 -12.95
CA ALA A 3 4.32 -5.68 -13.56
C ALA A 3 2.91 -5.28 -14.00
N LEU A 4 2.49 -4.10 -13.63
CA LEU A 4 1.36 -3.41 -14.23
C LEU A 4 1.90 -2.55 -15.39
N VAL A 5 1.15 -2.49 -16.48
CA VAL A 5 1.58 -1.80 -17.70
C VAL A 5 0.71 -0.58 -18.00
N GLU A 6 1.15 0.23 -18.95
CA GLU A 6 0.33 1.31 -19.48
C GLU A 6 -0.96 0.76 -20.16
N PRO A 7 -2.05 1.54 -20.19
CA PRO A 7 -2.16 2.84 -19.56
C PRO A 7 -2.30 2.76 -18.02
N GLY A 8 -1.78 3.78 -17.33
CA GLY A 8 -2.12 4.05 -15.94
C GLY A 8 -3.52 4.64 -15.80
N PRO A 9 -3.98 4.97 -14.57
CA PRO A 9 -5.23 5.67 -14.37
C PRO A 9 -5.16 7.07 -15.01
N ASP A 10 -6.23 7.44 -15.71
CA ASP A 10 -6.41 8.82 -16.14
C ASP A 10 -6.77 9.74 -14.94
N ALA A 11 -6.87 11.05 -15.20
CA ALA A 11 -7.13 12.03 -14.13
C ALA A 11 -8.48 11.80 -13.41
N ALA A 12 -9.52 11.37 -14.14
CA ALA A 12 -10.84 11.10 -13.56
C ALA A 12 -10.82 9.82 -12.72
N GLN A 13 -10.17 8.78 -13.22
CA GLN A 13 -9.97 7.53 -12.49
C GLN A 13 -9.13 7.78 -11.23
N LEU A 14 -8.05 8.56 -11.31
CA LEU A 14 -7.20 8.89 -10.16
C LEU A 14 -8.01 9.65 -9.08
N ASP A 15 -8.85 10.62 -9.46
CA ASP A 15 -9.74 11.31 -8.52
C ASP A 15 -10.68 10.33 -7.80
N VAL A 16 -11.28 9.39 -8.52
CA VAL A 16 -12.12 8.34 -7.91
C VAL A 16 -11.33 7.49 -6.93
N LEU A 17 -10.10 7.08 -7.28
CA LEU A 17 -9.23 6.28 -6.41
C LEU A 17 -8.90 7.03 -5.11
N LEU A 18 -8.52 8.30 -5.21
CA LEU A 18 -8.16 9.11 -4.05
C LEU A 18 -9.39 9.40 -3.17
N ARG A 19 -10.55 9.68 -3.77
CA ARG A 19 -11.81 9.84 -3.01
C ARG A 19 -12.17 8.56 -2.26
N ALA A 20 -12.14 7.41 -2.92
CA ALA A 20 -12.40 6.13 -2.27
C ALA A 20 -11.45 5.88 -1.09
N ALA A 21 -10.16 6.20 -1.25
CA ALA A 21 -9.17 6.09 -0.18
C ALA A 21 -9.53 6.93 1.06
N THR A 22 -10.22 8.06 0.89
CA THR A 22 -10.59 8.95 2.02
C THR A 22 -11.90 8.57 2.72
N THR A 23 -12.58 7.50 2.30
CA THR A 23 -13.85 7.05 2.92
C THR A 23 -13.65 6.08 4.08
N VAL A 24 -12.43 5.73 4.39
CA VAL A 24 -12.12 4.77 5.46
C VAL A 24 -12.50 5.31 6.84
N PRO A 25 -12.83 4.42 7.80
CA PRO A 25 -13.09 4.82 9.19
C PRO A 25 -11.90 5.57 9.80
N ASP A 26 -12.21 6.65 10.50
CA ASP A 26 -11.23 7.52 11.15
C ASP A 26 -11.78 8.01 12.49
N HIS A 27 -11.20 7.52 13.58
CA HIS A 27 -11.62 7.92 14.92
C HIS A 27 -11.24 9.38 15.17
N GLY A 28 -12.26 10.17 15.47
CA GLY A 28 -12.10 11.59 15.77
C GLY A 28 -11.96 12.50 14.54
N THR A 29 -12.15 11.98 13.34
CA THR A 29 -12.07 12.74 12.07
C THR A 29 -10.71 13.45 11.90
N LEU A 30 -9.64 12.79 12.32
CA LEU A 30 -8.28 13.31 12.32
C LEU A 30 -7.65 13.31 10.92
N ARG A 31 -8.13 12.43 10.02
CA ARG A 31 -7.59 12.21 8.67
C ARG A 31 -6.08 12.02 8.68
N PRO A 32 -5.57 11.02 9.42
CA PRO A 32 -4.15 10.88 9.71
C PRO A 32 -3.38 10.28 8.53
N TRP A 33 -3.64 10.79 7.33
CA TRP A 33 -3.02 10.33 6.09
C TRP A 33 -2.88 11.45 5.08
N ARG A 34 -1.90 11.31 4.22
CA ARG A 34 -1.82 12.02 2.95
C ARG A 34 -1.28 11.10 1.87
N PHE A 35 -1.46 11.50 0.62
CA PHE A 35 -1.06 10.72 -0.54
C PHE A 35 -0.06 11.50 -1.37
N VAL A 36 0.96 10.79 -1.91
CA VAL A 36 1.83 11.35 -2.93
C VAL A 36 1.70 10.48 -4.18
N VAL A 37 1.26 11.09 -5.28
CA VAL A 37 1.10 10.40 -6.57
C VAL A 37 2.38 10.55 -7.36
N ILE A 38 2.92 9.43 -7.84
CA ILE A 38 4.15 9.37 -8.61
C ILE A 38 3.86 8.68 -9.94
N SER A 39 4.14 9.36 -11.05
CA SER A 39 3.95 8.83 -12.40
C SER A 39 4.94 9.49 -13.37
N GLY A 40 5.01 9.00 -14.60
CA GLY A 40 5.89 9.58 -15.63
C GLY A 40 7.36 9.58 -15.18
N ASP A 41 8.04 10.68 -15.44
CA ASP A 41 9.48 10.85 -15.17
C ASP A 41 9.80 10.98 -13.68
N GLU A 42 8.82 11.34 -12.83
CA GLU A 42 9.03 11.41 -11.39
C GLU A 42 9.36 10.05 -10.77
N ARG A 43 9.07 8.95 -11.46
CA ARG A 43 9.48 7.61 -11.05
C ARG A 43 11.00 7.45 -11.00
N ASP A 44 11.76 8.15 -11.83
CA ASP A 44 13.23 8.14 -11.79
C ASP A 44 13.75 8.73 -10.47
N ARG A 45 13.17 9.86 -10.03
CA ARG A 45 13.50 10.50 -8.76
C ARG A 45 13.16 9.59 -7.58
N PHE A 46 11.97 8.99 -7.60
CA PHE A 46 11.54 8.05 -6.55
C PHE A 46 12.44 6.81 -6.50
N GLY A 47 12.79 6.24 -7.66
CA GLY A 47 13.71 5.10 -7.74
C GLY A 47 15.10 5.42 -7.22
N ALA A 48 15.63 6.62 -7.53
CA ALA A 48 16.91 7.09 -7.01
C ALA A 48 16.86 7.24 -5.47
N ALA A 49 15.81 7.85 -4.93
CA ALA A 49 15.63 8.00 -3.49
C ALA A 49 15.52 6.65 -2.76
N LEU A 50 14.80 5.67 -3.32
CA LEU A 50 14.75 4.31 -2.76
C LEU A 50 16.13 3.64 -2.73
N ALA A 51 16.94 3.84 -3.75
CA ALA A 51 18.30 3.29 -3.82
C ALA A 51 19.21 3.98 -2.81
N SER A 52 19.13 5.31 -2.67
CA SER A 52 19.90 6.11 -1.72
C SER A 52 19.66 5.66 -0.27
N VAL A 53 18.39 5.62 0.15
CA VAL A 53 18.05 5.19 1.52
C VAL A 53 18.48 3.75 1.80
N ALA A 54 18.46 2.87 0.78
CA ALA A 54 18.98 1.52 0.95
C ALA A 54 20.47 1.50 1.25
N LEU A 55 21.27 2.37 0.60
CA LEU A 55 22.70 2.54 0.86
C LEU A 55 22.98 3.22 2.20
N GLU A 56 22.13 4.16 2.63
CA GLU A 56 22.24 4.76 3.97
C GLU A 56 22.11 3.70 5.07
N GLN A 57 21.17 2.75 4.91
CA GLN A 57 20.97 1.68 5.88
C GLN A 57 22.05 0.61 5.81
N LYS A 58 22.62 0.38 4.64
CA LYS A 58 23.66 -0.60 4.42
C LYS A 58 24.57 -0.16 3.28
N ALA A 59 25.69 0.48 3.63
CA ALA A 59 26.62 1.09 2.68
C ALA A 59 27.32 0.08 1.74
N ASP A 60 27.42 -1.19 2.14
CA ASP A 60 28.07 -2.27 1.39
C ASP A 60 27.09 -3.12 0.56
N LEU A 61 25.90 -2.59 0.24
CA LEU A 61 24.95 -3.29 -0.60
C LEU A 61 25.54 -3.60 -1.99
N PRO A 62 25.43 -4.85 -2.48
CA PRO A 62 25.79 -5.17 -3.85
C PRO A 62 25.01 -4.31 -4.85
N LEU A 63 25.65 -3.89 -5.94
CA LEU A 63 25.03 -3.07 -6.98
C LEU A 63 23.69 -3.65 -7.47
N ALA A 64 23.61 -4.97 -7.64
CA ALA A 64 22.35 -5.64 -8.02
C ALA A 64 21.21 -5.45 -7.00
N ALA A 65 21.51 -5.31 -5.71
CA ALA A 65 20.53 -5.03 -4.67
C ALA A 65 20.08 -3.57 -4.72
N VAL A 66 20.99 -2.63 -4.99
CA VAL A 66 20.69 -1.21 -5.18
C VAL A 66 19.79 -1.02 -6.39
N GLU A 67 20.13 -1.62 -7.54
CA GLU A 67 19.31 -1.58 -8.76
C GLU A 67 17.94 -2.23 -8.56
N LYS A 68 17.86 -3.31 -7.77
CA LYS A 68 16.58 -3.91 -7.38
C LYS A 68 15.71 -2.96 -6.56
N MET A 69 16.29 -2.10 -5.72
CA MET A 69 15.53 -1.08 -4.99
C MET A 69 15.04 0.00 -5.93
N ARG A 70 15.91 0.52 -6.80
CA ARG A 70 15.56 1.49 -7.83
C ARG A 70 14.44 1.00 -8.74
N SER A 71 14.52 -0.25 -9.19
CA SER A 71 13.55 -0.84 -10.13
C SER A 71 12.12 -0.96 -9.56
N LYS A 72 11.93 -0.83 -8.25
CA LYS A 72 10.59 -0.83 -7.64
C LYS A 72 9.72 0.33 -8.11
N ALA A 73 10.34 1.44 -8.53
CA ALA A 73 9.66 2.61 -9.07
C ALA A 73 9.06 2.39 -10.48
N PHE A 74 9.44 1.28 -11.17
CA PHE A 74 9.08 1.04 -12.57
C PHE A 74 8.17 -0.17 -12.77
N VAL A 75 7.61 -0.73 -11.69
CA VAL A 75 6.73 -1.91 -11.77
C VAL A 75 5.29 -1.56 -12.12
N ALA A 76 4.95 -0.28 -12.17
CA ALA A 76 3.64 0.24 -12.58
C ALA A 76 3.77 1.64 -13.16
N PRO A 77 2.82 2.08 -14.01
CA PRO A 77 2.81 3.44 -14.55
C PRO A 77 2.55 4.51 -13.49
N THR A 78 1.75 4.18 -12.47
CA THR A 78 1.41 5.09 -11.38
C THR A 78 1.59 4.41 -10.03
N MET A 79 2.08 5.16 -9.07
CA MET A 79 2.17 4.76 -7.68
C MET A 79 1.51 5.81 -6.80
N VAL A 80 0.73 5.38 -5.82
CA VAL A 80 0.16 6.24 -4.80
C VAL A 80 0.82 5.87 -3.48
N VAL A 81 1.75 6.70 -3.02
CA VAL A 81 2.41 6.53 -1.73
C VAL A 81 1.45 6.93 -0.63
N ILE A 82 1.36 6.11 0.40
CA ILE A 82 0.52 6.35 1.57
C ILE A 82 1.42 6.73 2.72
N VAL A 83 1.26 7.95 3.17
CA VAL A 83 1.95 8.50 4.32
C VAL A 83 0.98 8.55 5.49
N ALA A 84 1.33 7.89 6.59
CA ALA A 84 0.67 8.12 7.86
C ALA A 84 1.13 9.47 8.41
N SER A 85 0.17 10.33 8.75
CA SER A 85 0.36 11.69 9.24
C SER A 85 -0.38 11.87 10.58
N PRO A 86 0.07 11.18 11.65
CA PRO A 86 -0.66 11.15 12.90
C PRO A 86 -0.59 12.49 13.64
N VAL A 87 -1.72 12.89 14.20
CA VAL A 87 -1.82 14.05 15.09
C VAL A 87 -1.22 13.67 16.44
N GLN A 88 -0.01 14.17 16.71
CA GLN A 88 0.70 13.90 17.95
C GLN A 88 -0.01 14.51 19.16
N GLY A 89 0.11 13.84 20.32
CA GLY A 89 -0.52 14.31 21.56
C GLY A 89 -2.05 14.23 21.59
N ASN A 90 -2.69 13.64 20.59
CA ASN A 90 -4.12 13.40 20.56
C ASN A 90 -4.51 12.23 21.48
N LYS A 91 -5.76 12.24 21.98
CA LYS A 91 -6.31 11.12 22.78
C LYS A 91 -6.43 9.81 21.99
N VAL A 92 -6.52 9.90 20.65
CA VAL A 92 -6.51 8.72 19.77
C VAL A 92 -5.07 8.24 19.62
N PRO A 93 -4.73 7.01 19.97
CA PRO A 93 -3.37 6.50 19.93
C PRO A 93 -2.80 6.50 18.49
N VAL A 94 -1.49 6.71 18.35
CA VAL A 94 -0.81 6.73 17.04
C VAL A 94 -1.05 5.45 16.24
N TRP A 95 -1.02 4.28 16.89
CA TRP A 95 -1.25 3.01 16.20
C TRP A 95 -2.64 2.91 15.55
N GLU A 96 -3.68 3.49 16.19
CA GLU A 96 -5.03 3.51 15.65
C GLU A 96 -5.13 4.45 14.42
N GLN A 97 -4.44 5.58 14.50
CA GLN A 97 -4.31 6.52 13.39
C GLN A 97 -3.54 5.89 12.20
N GLU A 98 -2.44 5.17 12.47
CA GLU A 98 -1.70 4.42 11.44
C GLU A 98 -2.55 3.30 10.83
N ALA A 99 -3.37 2.61 11.63
CA ALA A 99 -4.30 1.60 11.13
C ALA A 99 -5.33 2.20 10.16
N SER A 100 -5.92 3.36 10.51
CA SER A 100 -6.81 4.10 9.60
C SER A 100 -6.09 4.49 8.31
N ALA A 101 -4.86 5.01 8.40
CA ALA A 101 -4.05 5.34 7.23
C ALA A 101 -3.76 4.10 6.36
N ALA A 102 -3.48 2.95 6.95
CA ALA A 102 -3.27 1.70 6.21
C ALA A 102 -4.53 1.24 5.46
N CYS A 103 -5.72 1.43 6.05
CA CYS A 103 -6.99 1.10 5.40
C CYS A 103 -7.21 1.88 4.10
N THR A 104 -6.66 3.10 3.96
CA THR A 104 -6.76 3.90 2.74
C THR A 104 -6.17 3.18 1.52
N GLY A 105 -5.07 2.46 1.71
CA GLY A 105 -4.43 1.69 0.64
C GLY A 105 -5.26 0.50 0.17
N PHE A 106 -5.95 -0.16 1.09
CA PHE A 106 -6.90 -1.21 0.73
C PHE A 106 -8.09 -0.65 -0.03
N ALA A 107 -8.70 0.44 0.45
CA ALA A 107 -9.83 1.10 -0.22
C ALA A 107 -9.45 1.56 -1.64
N LEU A 108 -8.26 2.14 -1.81
CA LEU A 108 -7.73 2.53 -3.11
C LEU A 108 -7.58 1.31 -4.04
N ALA A 109 -7.01 0.22 -3.56
CA ALA A 109 -6.83 -0.99 -4.35
C ALA A 109 -8.17 -1.62 -4.76
N LEU A 110 -9.17 -1.59 -3.87
CA LEU A 110 -10.52 -2.06 -4.15
C LEU A 110 -11.22 -1.20 -5.22
N ALA A 111 -11.10 0.13 -5.12
CA ALA A 111 -11.63 1.06 -6.12
C ALA A 111 -10.95 0.87 -7.48
N ALA A 112 -9.63 0.66 -7.52
CA ALA A 112 -8.91 0.36 -8.75
C ALA A 112 -9.46 -0.91 -9.42
N HIS A 113 -9.70 -1.96 -8.64
CA HIS A 113 -10.32 -3.19 -9.14
C HIS A 113 -11.73 -2.93 -9.71
N ALA A 114 -12.55 -2.12 -9.04
CA ALA A 114 -13.89 -1.77 -9.51
C ALA A 114 -13.86 -0.98 -10.83
N LEU A 115 -12.79 -0.21 -11.08
CA LEU A 115 -12.57 0.50 -12.35
C LEU A 115 -11.89 -0.36 -13.44
N GLY A 116 -11.67 -1.66 -13.19
CA GLY A 116 -11.00 -2.55 -14.13
C GLY A 116 -9.47 -2.37 -14.20
N LEU A 117 -8.89 -1.60 -13.26
CA LEU A 117 -7.44 -1.41 -13.16
C LEU A 117 -6.81 -2.51 -12.29
N GLY A 118 -5.55 -2.80 -12.58
CA GLY A 118 -4.70 -3.59 -11.69
C GLY A 118 -4.18 -2.73 -10.55
N ALA A 119 -4.17 -3.28 -9.34
CA ALA A 119 -3.59 -2.61 -8.18
C ALA A 119 -2.79 -3.60 -7.33
N MET A 120 -1.70 -3.10 -6.71
CA MET A 120 -0.88 -3.91 -5.81
C MET A 120 -0.28 -3.06 -4.70
N TRP A 121 -0.64 -3.37 -3.46
CA TRP A 121 0.01 -2.81 -2.29
C TRP A 121 1.45 -3.32 -2.15
N LYS A 122 2.37 -2.41 -1.87
CA LYS A 122 3.76 -2.69 -1.48
C LYS A 122 4.06 -1.98 -0.18
N SER A 123 4.47 -2.72 0.84
CA SER A 123 4.98 -2.11 2.06
C SER A 123 6.30 -1.39 1.77
N ALA A 124 6.51 -0.24 2.41
CA ALA A 124 7.78 0.45 2.35
C ALA A 124 8.84 -0.35 3.13
N PRO A 125 10.02 -0.58 2.54
CA PRO A 125 11.15 -1.15 3.27
C PRO A 125 11.72 -0.14 4.29
N PHE A 126 11.44 1.14 4.09
CA PHE A 126 11.86 2.28 4.91
C PHE A 126 10.63 3.12 5.25
N ARG A 127 10.49 3.55 6.49
CA ARG A 127 9.33 4.32 6.92
C ARG A 127 9.55 5.82 6.90
N SER A 128 10.81 6.26 6.92
CA SER A 128 11.22 7.67 6.92
C SER A 128 12.72 7.77 6.59
N GLY A 129 13.22 8.99 6.49
CA GLY A 129 14.64 9.32 6.41
C GLY A 129 15.19 9.56 5.01
N GLY A 130 16.37 10.17 4.97
CA GLY A 130 17.19 10.43 3.81
C GLY A 130 16.47 11.09 2.64
N ASP A 131 17.01 10.91 1.45
CA ASP A 131 16.49 11.47 0.19
C ASP A 131 15.02 11.12 -0.05
N LEU A 132 14.54 9.99 0.46
CA LEU A 132 13.15 9.59 0.31
C LEU A 132 12.22 10.45 1.17
N GLY A 133 12.63 10.76 2.39
CA GLY A 133 11.91 11.68 3.28
C GLY A 133 11.84 13.09 2.71
N GLU A 134 12.96 13.58 2.17
CA GLU A 134 13.03 14.89 1.52
C GLU A 134 12.17 14.93 0.25
N LEU A 135 12.27 13.92 -0.62
CA LEU A 135 11.48 13.85 -1.85
C LEU A 135 9.96 13.85 -1.59
N LEU A 136 9.54 13.19 -0.52
CA LEU A 136 8.12 13.09 -0.14
C LEU A 136 7.68 14.19 0.83
N GLU A 137 8.59 15.12 1.16
CA GLU A 137 8.35 16.24 2.10
C GLU A 137 7.77 15.74 3.43
N LEU A 138 8.39 14.68 4.00
CA LEU A 138 7.93 14.14 5.28
C LEU A 138 8.20 15.12 6.41
N THR A 139 7.18 15.38 7.22
CA THR A 139 7.28 16.15 8.45
C THR A 139 7.48 15.26 9.67
N ASP A 140 7.81 15.87 10.82
CA ASP A 140 8.02 15.16 12.06
C ASP A 140 6.79 14.30 12.44
N GLY A 141 7.05 13.03 12.72
CA GLY A 141 6.02 12.07 13.07
C GLY A 141 5.33 11.39 11.88
N GLU A 142 5.54 11.87 10.64
CA GLU A 142 5.05 11.20 9.45
C GLU A 142 5.87 9.96 9.09
N GLN A 143 5.20 8.96 8.53
CA GLN A 143 5.84 7.72 8.13
C GLN A 143 5.21 7.16 6.85
N ILE A 144 6.07 6.64 5.98
CA ILE A 144 5.64 5.93 4.78
C ILE A 144 5.15 4.54 5.19
N LEU A 145 3.89 4.23 4.94
CA LEU A 145 3.36 2.88 5.16
C LEU A 145 3.65 1.95 3.97
N GLY A 146 3.69 2.52 2.80
CA GLY A 146 3.90 1.82 1.54
C GLY A 146 3.32 2.61 0.38
N TRP A 147 3.13 1.93 -0.73
CA TRP A 147 2.47 2.51 -1.89
C TRP A 147 1.61 1.48 -2.62
N VAL A 148 0.58 1.95 -3.29
CA VAL A 148 -0.23 1.15 -4.20
C VAL A 148 0.24 1.43 -5.61
N ASN A 149 0.76 0.39 -6.26
CA ASN A 149 1.02 0.40 -7.70
C ASN A 149 -0.30 0.29 -8.43
N VAL A 150 -0.55 1.13 -9.42
CA VAL A 150 -1.78 1.14 -10.22
C VAL A 150 -1.44 1.20 -11.70
N GLY A 151 -2.16 0.42 -12.51
CA GLY A 151 -1.99 0.37 -13.95
C GLY A 151 -2.89 -0.68 -14.59
N THR A 152 -2.65 -0.97 -15.85
CA THR A 152 -3.34 -2.05 -16.54
C THR A 152 -2.70 -3.39 -16.19
N ALA A 153 -3.51 -4.36 -15.77
CA ALA A 153 -3.03 -5.72 -15.50
C ALA A 153 -2.76 -6.44 -16.84
N ALA A 154 -1.50 -6.70 -17.16
CA ALA A 154 -1.14 -7.51 -18.31
C ALA A 154 -1.72 -8.95 -18.17
N PRO A 155 -2.04 -9.67 -19.26
CA PRO A 155 -2.60 -11.03 -19.21
C PRO A 155 -1.82 -11.97 -18.31
N VAL A 156 -0.50 -11.98 -18.42
CA VAL A 156 0.40 -12.80 -17.57
C VAL A 156 0.26 -12.49 -16.06
N VAL A 157 -0.08 -11.25 -15.70
CA VAL A 157 -0.32 -10.87 -14.30
C VAL A 157 -1.63 -11.46 -13.81
N ASN A 158 -2.66 -11.46 -14.65
CA ASN A 158 -3.96 -12.04 -14.34
C ASN A 158 -3.87 -13.55 -14.19
N GLU A 159 -3.15 -14.24 -15.08
CA GLU A 159 -2.90 -15.69 -15.00
C GLU A 159 -2.19 -16.06 -13.71
N ARG A 160 -1.07 -15.38 -13.40
CA ARG A 160 -0.32 -15.60 -12.16
C ARG A 160 -1.15 -15.28 -10.90
N ALA A 161 -1.98 -14.26 -10.92
CA ALA A 161 -2.88 -13.94 -9.81
C ALA A 161 -3.94 -15.02 -9.62
N ALA A 162 -4.43 -15.61 -10.70
CA ALA A 162 -5.35 -16.77 -10.66
C ALA A 162 -4.67 -18.02 -10.09
N GLU A 163 -3.46 -18.32 -10.51
CA GLU A 163 -2.64 -19.41 -9.97
C GLU A 163 -2.40 -19.25 -8.46
N ILE A 164 -2.00 -18.05 -8.02
CA ILE A 164 -1.76 -17.77 -6.60
C ILE A 164 -3.07 -17.92 -5.80
N ARG A 165 -4.20 -17.44 -6.32
CA ARG A 165 -5.50 -17.64 -5.66
C ARG A 165 -5.87 -19.09 -5.54
N ALA A 166 -5.68 -19.88 -6.62
CA ALA A 166 -5.94 -21.31 -6.63
C ALA A 166 -5.03 -22.05 -5.64
N ALA A 167 -3.74 -21.71 -5.58
CA ALA A 167 -2.78 -22.32 -4.69
C ALA A 167 -3.01 -21.99 -3.20
N ARG A 168 -3.52 -20.77 -2.89
CA ARG A 168 -3.85 -20.39 -1.51
C ARG A 168 -5.12 -21.03 -0.98
N GLY A 169 -6.03 -21.40 -1.88
CA GLY A 169 -7.36 -21.83 -1.49
C GLY A 169 -8.20 -20.72 -0.84
N ALA A 170 -9.44 -21.04 -0.54
CA ALA A 170 -10.26 -20.19 0.30
C ALA A 170 -9.89 -20.42 1.78
N VAL A 171 -9.73 -19.35 2.55
CA VAL A 171 -9.60 -19.44 4.01
C VAL A 171 -10.99 -19.66 4.57
N ALA A 172 -11.20 -20.77 5.29
CA ALA A 172 -12.48 -21.02 5.94
C ALA A 172 -12.67 -20.02 7.11
N PRO A 173 -13.87 -19.50 7.34
CA PRO A 173 -14.13 -18.63 8.50
C PRO A 173 -13.67 -19.24 9.82
N ALA A 174 -13.81 -20.55 10.00
CA ALA A 174 -13.37 -21.28 11.17
C ALA A 174 -11.86 -21.19 11.45
N ASP A 175 -11.04 -20.93 10.42
CA ASP A 175 -9.58 -20.83 10.55
C ASP A 175 -9.14 -19.45 11.07
N VAL A 176 -10.01 -18.42 10.97
CA VAL A 176 -9.65 -17.02 11.24
C VAL A 176 -10.64 -16.30 12.14
N ALA A 177 -11.78 -16.92 12.48
CA ALA A 177 -12.80 -16.33 13.30
C ALA A 177 -13.24 -17.29 14.41
N SER A 178 -13.43 -16.75 15.61
CA SER A 178 -13.94 -17.47 16.74
C SER A 178 -15.08 -16.71 17.39
N ARG A 179 -16.08 -17.43 17.90
CA ARG A 179 -17.15 -16.90 18.73
C ARG A 179 -16.76 -17.05 20.20
N LEU A 180 -16.98 -16.02 20.99
CA LEU A 180 -16.89 -16.12 22.44
C LEU A 180 -18.15 -16.79 22.99
N THR A 181 -17.98 -17.91 23.70
CA THR A 181 -19.03 -18.67 24.36
C THR A 181 -18.74 -18.71 25.84
N GLU A 182 -19.66 -19.29 26.63
CA GLU A 182 -19.44 -19.55 28.06
C GLU A 182 -18.30 -20.54 28.35
N HIS A 183 -17.89 -21.33 27.31
CA HIS A 183 -16.80 -22.30 27.42
C HIS A 183 -15.47 -21.76 26.85
N GLY A 184 -15.44 -20.50 26.35
CA GLY A 184 -14.27 -19.89 25.73
C GLY A 184 -14.45 -19.56 24.26
N LEU A 185 -13.34 -19.56 23.49
CA LEU A 185 -13.35 -19.27 22.08
C LEU A 185 -13.59 -20.55 21.25
N GLU A 186 -14.64 -20.55 20.45
CA GLU A 186 -14.99 -21.64 19.53
C GLU A 186 -14.93 -21.15 18.06
N PRO A 187 -14.41 -21.98 17.12
CA PRO A 187 -14.37 -21.60 15.70
C PRO A 187 -15.78 -21.30 15.17
N VAL A 188 -15.89 -20.27 14.32
CA VAL A 188 -17.14 -19.95 13.63
C VAL A 188 -17.36 -20.97 12.51
N THR A 189 -18.47 -21.72 12.58
CA THR A 189 -18.85 -22.70 11.55
C THR A 189 -19.91 -22.15 10.61
N PRO A 190 -20.07 -22.67 9.37
CA PRO A 190 -21.11 -22.23 8.43
C PRO A 190 -22.55 -22.37 8.96
N ALA A 191 -22.77 -23.24 9.94
CA ALA A 191 -24.09 -23.40 10.59
C ALA A 191 -24.43 -22.25 11.56
N ASP A 192 -23.45 -21.40 11.87
CA ASP A 192 -23.58 -20.30 12.83
C ASP A 192 -23.75 -18.93 12.16
N ALA A 193 -23.75 -18.88 10.80
CA ALA A 193 -23.80 -17.64 10.00
C ALA A 193 -25.19 -17.30 9.48
#